data_4fd613d8ed21fbd01fa5a3e151cf470c
#
_entry.id   4fd613d8ed21fbd01fa5a3e151cf470c
#
_cell.length_a   1.000
_cell.length_b   1.000
_cell.length_c   1.000
_cell.angle_alpha   90.00
_cell.angle_beta   90.00
_cell.angle_gamma   90.00
#
_symmetry.space_group_name_H-M   'P 1'
#
loop_
_entity.id
_entity.type
_entity.pdbx_description
1 polymer ?
#
loop_
_entity_poly.entity_id
_entity_poly.type
_entity_poly.pdbx_seq_one_letter_code
_entity_poly.pdbx_strand_id
1 'polypeptide(L)'
;MTDMTNWKQSIQAEMNLHGETFDNVVDCTLTEEELMAEFDAGYGESEGAPFTLWTANRVYFPVVYDGCEWVESVSRDPDGKPTQHFGGQ
;
A
#
# COMPACT_ATOMS: atom_id res chain seq x y z
N MET A 1 5.58 7.65 21.41
CA MET A 1 4.38 7.82 20.60
C MET A 1 4.38 6.81 19.46
N THR A 2 3.25 6.20 19.19
CA THR A 2 3.15 5.22 18.14
C THR A 2 2.59 5.86 16.88
N ASP A 3 2.96 5.29 15.74
CA ASP A 3 2.46 5.73 14.43
C ASP A 3 1.38 4.74 13.97
N MET A 4 0.32 4.65 14.75
CA MET A 4 -0.78 3.74 14.43
C MET A 4 -1.47 4.15 13.14
N THR A 5 -1.67 3.20 12.28
CA THR A 5 -2.34 3.42 11.00
C THR A 5 -3.05 2.13 10.59
N ASN A 6 -3.69 2.17 9.45
CA ASN A 6 -4.23 0.96 8.84
C ASN A 6 -3.94 1.01 7.35
N TRP A 7 -4.02 -0.15 6.70
CA TRP A 7 -3.72 -0.21 5.27
C TRP A 7 -4.73 0.59 4.45
N LYS A 8 -5.98 0.69 4.91
CA LYS A 8 -6.99 1.44 4.18
C LYS A 8 -6.56 2.89 3.97
N GLN A 9 -6.06 3.53 5.03
CA GLN A 9 -5.59 4.92 4.94
C GLN A 9 -4.36 5.04 4.06
N SER A 10 -3.41 4.13 4.22
CA SER A 10 -2.16 4.19 3.45
C SER A 10 -2.40 3.94 1.97
N ILE A 11 -3.29 3.00 1.65
CA ILE A 11 -3.66 2.73 0.26
C ILE A 11 -4.36 3.94 -0.33
N GLN A 12 -5.28 4.55 0.42
CA GLN A 12 -5.99 5.73 -0.08
C GLN A 12 -5.03 6.88 -0.37
N ALA A 13 -4.00 7.06 0.45
CA ALA A 13 -3.00 8.09 0.22
C ALA A 13 -2.27 7.87 -1.11
N GLU A 14 -1.89 6.62 -1.38
CA GLU A 14 -1.25 6.29 -2.66
C GLU A 14 -2.23 6.44 -3.82
N MET A 15 -3.48 6.01 -3.62
CA MET A 15 -4.50 6.16 -4.65
C MET A 15 -4.72 7.62 -5.03
N ASN A 16 -4.67 8.51 -4.04
CA ASN A 16 -4.87 9.94 -4.30
C ASN A 16 -3.82 10.50 -5.26
N LEU A 17 -2.60 9.96 -5.21
CA LEU A 17 -1.53 10.39 -6.10
C LEU A 17 -1.81 9.99 -7.54
N HIS A 18 -2.66 9.00 -7.76
CA HIS A 18 -2.93 8.45 -9.08
C HIS A 18 -4.39 8.62 -9.53
N GLY A 19 -5.15 9.40 -8.76
CA GLY A 19 -6.52 9.69 -9.15
C GLY A 19 -7.47 8.51 -9.02
N GLU A 20 -7.18 7.58 -8.11
CA GLU A 20 -8.02 6.40 -7.90
C GLU A 20 -8.70 6.42 -6.55
N THR A 21 -9.73 5.59 -6.40
CA THR A 21 -10.44 5.42 -5.14
C THR A 21 -10.71 3.94 -4.94
N PHE A 22 -11.23 3.59 -3.76
CA PHE A 22 -11.59 2.20 -3.49
C PHE A 22 -12.70 1.68 -4.38
N ASP A 23 -13.44 2.56 -5.05
CA ASP A 23 -14.42 2.12 -6.05
C ASP A 23 -13.73 1.48 -7.26
N ASN A 24 -12.46 1.74 -7.45
CA ASN A 24 -11.68 1.20 -8.57
C ASN A 24 -11.10 -0.19 -8.29
N VAL A 25 -11.22 -0.69 -7.05
CA VAL A 25 -10.62 -1.96 -6.65
C VAL A 25 -11.31 -3.10 -7.36
N VAL A 26 -10.53 -3.98 -8.00
CA VAL A 26 -11.06 -5.19 -8.62
C VAL A 26 -10.75 -6.43 -7.81
N ASP A 27 -9.70 -6.42 -7.01
CA ASP A 27 -9.37 -7.54 -6.14
C ASP A 27 -8.39 -7.09 -5.05
N CYS A 28 -8.41 -7.79 -3.93
CA CYS A 28 -7.49 -7.53 -2.84
C CYS A 28 -7.35 -8.80 -2.00
N THR A 29 -6.13 -9.05 -1.54
CA THR A 29 -5.86 -10.26 -0.75
C THR A 29 -6.32 -10.14 0.70
N LEU A 30 -6.65 -8.93 1.16
CA LEU A 30 -7.18 -8.71 2.50
C LEU A 30 -8.64 -8.29 2.42
N THR A 31 -9.40 -8.63 3.45
CA THR A 31 -10.79 -8.18 3.57
C THR A 31 -10.81 -6.72 4.01
N GLU A 32 -12.00 -6.09 3.88
CA GLU A 32 -12.19 -4.73 4.37
C GLU A 32 -11.81 -4.62 5.85
N GLU A 33 -12.22 -5.59 6.64
CA GLU A 33 -11.94 -5.60 8.07
C GLU A 33 -10.44 -5.67 8.33
N GLU A 34 -9.74 -6.51 7.58
CA GLU A 34 -8.29 -6.63 7.71
C GLU A 34 -7.58 -5.34 7.29
N LEU A 35 -8.09 -4.67 6.27
CA LEU A 35 -7.52 -3.40 5.83
C LEU A 35 -7.69 -2.31 6.88
N MET A 36 -8.75 -2.39 7.68
CA MET A 36 -9.02 -1.40 8.72
C MET A 36 -8.29 -1.69 10.03
N ALA A 37 -7.72 -2.86 10.19
CA ALA A 37 -7.01 -3.21 11.41
C ALA A 37 -5.78 -2.31 11.60
N GLU A 38 -5.65 -1.74 12.79
CA GLU A 38 -4.56 -0.82 13.08
C GLU A 38 -3.26 -1.55 13.43
N PHE A 39 -2.17 -0.95 13.05
CA PHE A 39 -0.84 -1.44 13.40
C PHE A 39 0.13 -0.26 13.49
N ASP A 40 1.27 -0.48 14.15
CA ASP A 40 2.29 0.55 14.29
C ASP A 40 3.20 0.51 13.07
N ALA A 41 3.14 1.56 12.25
CA ALA A 41 3.85 1.61 10.97
C ALA A 41 5.15 2.39 11.03
N GLY A 42 5.58 2.82 12.19
CA GLY A 42 6.70 3.74 12.27
C GLY A 42 7.92 3.24 13.01
N TYR A 43 7.90 2.02 13.50
CA TYR A 43 8.97 1.65 14.41
C TYR A 43 9.15 0.14 14.50
N GLY A 44 10.41 -0.30 14.50
CA GLY A 44 10.73 -1.70 14.75
C GLY A 44 10.58 -2.58 13.52
N GLU A 45 9.94 -3.72 13.71
CA GLU A 45 9.74 -4.70 12.65
C GLU A 45 8.46 -4.40 11.89
N SER A 46 8.32 -5.04 10.74
CA SER A 46 7.11 -4.94 9.95
C SER A 46 5.92 -5.47 10.74
N GLU A 47 4.89 -4.66 10.91
CA GLU A 47 3.72 -5.02 11.69
C GLU A 47 2.46 -5.22 10.83
N GLY A 48 2.39 -4.55 9.68
CA GLY A 48 1.26 -4.70 8.80
C GLY A 48 1.29 -6.02 8.05
N ALA A 49 0.11 -6.60 7.81
CA ALA A 49 0.01 -7.85 7.07
C ALA A 49 0.41 -7.62 5.61
N PRO A 50 1.07 -8.60 4.98
CA PRO A 50 1.34 -8.48 3.56
C PRO A 50 0.04 -8.51 2.76
N PHE A 51 0.01 -7.76 1.65
CA PHE A 51 -1.17 -7.73 0.81
C PHE A 51 -0.81 -7.37 -0.62
N THR A 52 -1.74 -7.61 -1.52
CA THR A 52 -1.72 -7.06 -2.87
C THR A 52 -3.13 -6.60 -3.19
N LEU A 53 -3.25 -5.42 -3.76
CA LEU A 53 -4.53 -4.86 -4.16
C LEU A 53 -4.45 -4.43 -5.62
N TRP A 54 -5.46 -4.78 -6.39
CA TRP A 54 -5.49 -4.48 -7.82
C TRP A 54 -6.66 -3.55 -8.14
N THR A 55 -6.37 -2.54 -8.96
CA THR A 55 -7.40 -1.80 -9.68
C THR A 55 -7.28 -2.20 -11.16
N ALA A 56 -8.10 -1.62 -12.00
CA ALA A 56 -7.96 -1.87 -13.45
C ALA A 56 -6.61 -1.37 -13.97
N ASN A 57 -6.02 -0.39 -13.33
CA ASN A 57 -4.85 0.31 -13.87
C ASN A 57 -3.57 0.10 -13.07
N ARG A 58 -3.65 -0.25 -11.80
CA ARG A 58 -2.48 -0.29 -10.94
C ARG A 58 -2.49 -1.49 -10.00
N VAL A 59 -1.32 -1.77 -9.43
CA VAL A 59 -1.14 -2.79 -8.39
C VAL A 59 -0.53 -2.08 -7.18
N TYR A 60 -1.17 -2.23 -6.04
CA TYR A 60 -0.75 -1.61 -4.77
C TYR A 60 -0.18 -2.67 -3.85
N PHE A 61 0.90 -2.34 -3.14
CA PHE A 61 1.59 -3.30 -2.29
C PHE A 61 2.29 -2.59 -1.13
N PRO A 62 2.61 -3.31 -0.04
CA PRO A 62 3.26 -2.70 1.11
C PRO A 62 4.75 -2.54 0.87
N VAL A 63 5.31 -1.50 1.47
CA VAL A 63 6.73 -1.23 1.44
C VAL A 63 7.19 -0.96 2.87
N VAL A 64 8.38 -1.41 3.21
CA VAL A 64 8.96 -1.14 4.52
C VAL A 64 10.40 -0.69 4.37
N TYR A 65 10.78 0.28 5.18
CA TYR A 65 12.16 0.73 5.28
C TYR A 65 12.43 1.14 6.73
N ASP A 66 13.36 0.43 7.36
CA ASP A 66 13.76 0.74 8.73
C ASP A 66 12.55 0.83 9.68
N GLY A 67 11.63 -0.10 9.51
CA GLY A 67 10.42 -0.17 10.34
C GLY A 67 9.28 0.71 9.90
N CYS A 68 9.52 1.66 9.00
CA CYS A 68 8.45 2.50 8.47
C CYS A 68 7.74 1.76 7.34
N GLU A 69 6.43 1.69 7.42
CA GLU A 69 5.62 0.97 6.43
C GLU A 69 4.69 1.92 5.71
N TRP A 70 4.61 1.75 4.40
CA TRP A 70 3.69 2.55 3.59
C TRP A 70 3.29 1.76 2.36
N VAL A 71 2.54 2.39 1.45
CA VAL A 71 2.02 1.73 0.25
C VAL A 71 2.56 2.43 -0.99
N GLU A 72 3.02 1.63 -1.93
CA GLU A 72 3.40 2.11 -3.26
C GLU A 72 2.58 1.35 -4.28
N SER A 73 2.68 1.79 -5.53
CA SER A 73 1.96 1.11 -6.61
C SER A 73 2.72 1.20 -7.93
N VAL A 74 2.41 0.28 -8.82
CA VAL A 74 2.96 0.30 -10.18
C VAL A 74 1.81 0.10 -11.15
N SER A 75 2.04 0.52 -12.40
CA SER A 75 1.06 0.31 -13.46
C SER A 75 0.92 -1.18 -13.76
N ARG A 76 -0.31 -1.63 -14.01
CA ARG A 76 -0.57 -3.01 -14.41
C ARG A 76 -0.13 -3.27 -15.82
N ASP A 77 -0.32 -2.27 -16.69
CA ASP A 77 0.02 -2.41 -18.12
C ASP A 77 1.36 -1.75 -18.37
N PRO A 78 2.14 -2.25 -19.33
CA PRO A 78 3.40 -1.60 -19.65
C PRO A 78 3.17 -0.16 -20.07
N ASP A 79 3.85 0.77 -19.41
CA ASP A 79 3.75 2.19 -19.73
C ASP A 79 5.06 2.76 -20.27
N GLY A 80 6.07 1.90 -20.47
CA GLY A 80 7.35 2.30 -21.02
C GLY A 80 8.23 3.08 -20.06
N LYS A 81 7.84 3.19 -18.80
CA LYS A 81 8.59 3.96 -17.81
C LYS A 81 9.25 3.07 -16.79
N PRO A 82 10.48 3.39 -16.38
CA PRO A 82 11.12 2.60 -15.32
C PRO A 82 10.47 2.88 -13.97
N THR A 83 10.53 1.90 -13.10
CA THR A 83 10.05 2.03 -11.74
C THR A 83 11.21 2.40 -10.84
N GLN A 84 11.00 3.38 -9.98
CA GLN A 84 12.01 3.77 -9.00
C GLN A 84 12.17 2.66 -7.96
N HIS A 85 13.31 2.64 -7.31
CA HIS A 85 13.54 1.69 -6.22
C HIS A 85 12.58 1.98 -5.07
N PHE A 86 12.03 0.93 -4.51
CA PHE A 86 11.16 1.03 -3.34
C PHE A 86 11.81 0.31 -2.18
N GLY A 87 11.56 0.84 -1.00
CA GLY A 87 11.92 0.14 0.20
C GLY A 87 13.32 0.36 0.66
N GLY A 88 13.73 -0.56 1.49
CA GLY A 88 14.86 -0.35 2.28
C GLY A 88 16.19 -0.67 1.66
N GLN A 89 17.10 -0.09 2.22
CA GLN A 89 18.50 -0.26 2.01
C GLN A 89 19.06 -0.94 3.21
#